data_f30f51e13d5d710de1e9f5655f38fbc3
#
_entry.id   f30f51e13d5d710de1e9f5655f38fbc3
#
_cell.length_a   1.000
_cell.length_b   1.000
_cell.length_c   1.000
_cell.angle_alpha   90.00
_cell.angle_beta   90.00
_cell.angle_gamma   90.00
#
_symmetry.space_group_name_H-M   'P 1'
#
loop_
_entity.id
_entity.type
_entity.pdbx_description
1 polymer ?
#
loop_
_entity_poly.entity_id
_entity_poly.type
_entity_poly.pdbx_seq_one_letter_code
_entity_poly.pdbx_strand_id
1 'polypeptide(L)'
;MQFNSRYSLLPSKLYHHQQPLPLKGAKAGHFNASLAEQLQWSEADKQSWVEICSGQKTFSEFEPLAMVYAGHQFGQWAGQLGDGRGLLIAQILDQHGQTIDLHLKGAGSTPYSRMGDGRAVLRSVIREYLAGHALNSLGVASSNAVGFTSSAQGVQREKLELGAMMLRTSDCHIRLGHFEWINQYQPDLLDEFTQRCIAWHYPECLDAEQPVLAFATQVIQRTAVMIAKWQLVGFAHGVMNTDNLNITGSTLDFGPYGFMERFRPNWINNHSDYQGRYTYQQQPSIGHWNLWTWLNNLIPLCPQDYDKEQWKQDLADCLEHYEPTFLEHYKLGLSQKMGLPHFHTESFDCAMTFLRILQTERLDYTQSFTRLQNQQYETIKDDCLDRRQFESFLAQYEQIRANQDTTELNAAMQQANPVYILRNHMAQKAIELAERNDFSEVERLFDLLSRPFERNVALEKAEDLAPLPTDVPEVMVSCSS
;
A
#
# COMPACT_ATOMS: atom_id res chain seq x y z
N MET A 1 1.25 18.74 -18.87
CA MET A 1 0.29 17.72 -18.35
C MET A 1 -0.98 17.73 -19.17
N GLN A 2 -1.62 16.59 -19.37
CA GLN A 2 -2.96 16.50 -19.96
C GLN A 2 -3.96 16.14 -18.86
N PHE A 3 -4.98 17.00 -18.65
CA PHE A 3 -6.00 16.76 -17.62
C PHE A 3 -7.08 15.80 -18.12
N ASN A 4 -7.56 14.97 -17.22
CA ASN A 4 -8.65 14.00 -17.47
C ASN A 4 -9.55 13.91 -16.25
N SER A 5 -10.34 14.97 -16.04
CA SER A 5 -11.19 15.10 -14.86
C SER A 5 -12.36 14.13 -14.90
N ARG A 6 -12.28 13.06 -14.12
CA ARG A 6 -13.31 12.01 -14.00
C ARG A 6 -14.18 12.21 -12.77
N TYR A 7 -13.59 12.39 -11.60
CA TYR A 7 -14.32 12.41 -10.34
C TYR A 7 -15.28 13.59 -10.24
N SER A 8 -14.92 14.75 -10.78
CA SER A 8 -15.79 15.95 -10.85
C SER A 8 -17.01 15.78 -11.78
N LEU A 9 -17.07 14.69 -12.57
CA LEU A 9 -18.25 14.34 -13.38
C LEU A 9 -19.31 13.57 -12.58
N LEU A 10 -18.98 13.15 -11.36
CA LEU A 10 -19.91 12.50 -10.46
C LEU A 10 -20.93 13.51 -9.88
N PRO A 11 -22.08 13.05 -9.39
CA PRO A 11 -23.02 13.92 -8.68
C PRO A 11 -22.34 14.67 -7.53
N SER A 12 -22.63 15.97 -7.42
CA SER A 12 -22.00 16.87 -6.44
C SER A 12 -22.22 16.50 -4.97
N LYS A 13 -23.12 15.55 -4.69
CA LYS A 13 -23.32 14.98 -3.36
C LYS A 13 -22.17 14.08 -2.92
N LEU A 14 -21.32 13.61 -3.86
CA LEU A 14 -20.20 12.69 -3.59
C LEU A 14 -18.89 13.40 -3.25
N TYR A 15 -18.88 14.73 -3.30
CA TYR A 15 -17.70 15.52 -2.96
C TYR A 15 -18.06 16.95 -2.55
N HIS A 16 -17.08 17.67 -2.02
CA HIS A 16 -17.20 19.08 -1.71
C HIS A 16 -16.02 19.85 -2.30
N HIS A 17 -16.31 20.85 -3.13
CA HIS A 17 -15.28 21.74 -3.67
C HIS A 17 -14.69 22.61 -2.59
N GLN A 18 -13.37 22.63 -2.51
CA GLN A 18 -12.64 23.44 -1.53
C GLN A 18 -11.21 23.70 -1.98
N GLN A 19 -10.76 24.93 -1.84
CA GLN A 19 -9.35 25.27 -2.06
C GLN A 19 -8.49 24.79 -0.89
N PRO A 20 -7.25 24.35 -1.15
CA PRO A 20 -6.33 23.98 -0.08
C PRO A 20 -6.00 25.21 0.79
N LEU A 21 -5.85 24.97 2.08
CA LEU A 21 -5.27 25.93 2.99
C LEU A 21 -3.75 25.80 2.93
N PRO A 22 -3.01 26.78 2.38
CA PRO A 22 -1.58 26.69 2.18
C PRO A 22 -0.80 26.41 3.49
N LEU A 23 0.30 25.66 3.38
CA LEU A 23 1.23 25.44 4.48
C LEU A 23 2.12 26.69 4.62
N LYS A 24 1.98 27.41 5.73
CA LYS A 24 2.74 28.65 5.97
C LYS A 24 4.23 28.35 6.16
N GLY A 25 5.08 29.13 5.47
CA GLY A 25 6.52 28.97 5.56
C GLY A 25 7.03 27.62 5.05
N ALA A 26 6.35 27.06 4.04
CA ALA A 26 6.74 25.82 3.42
C ALA A 26 8.15 25.86 2.84
N LYS A 27 8.91 24.81 3.10
CA LYS A 27 10.25 24.57 2.55
C LYS A 27 10.24 23.27 1.76
N ALA A 28 11.15 23.15 0.80
CA ALA A 28 11.40 21.90 0.10
C ALA A 28 11.74 20.77 1.09
N GLY A 29 11.05 19.65 0.98
CA GLY A 29 11.45 18.39 1.60
C GLY A 29 12.21 17.55 0.58
N HIS A 30 11.49 16.75 -0.24
CA HIS A 30 12.08 15.98 -1.32
C HIS A 30 11.14 15.97 -2.55
N PHE A 31 11.74 15.91 -3.75
CA PHE A 31 11.04 15.91 -5.04
C PHE A 31 11.39 14.67 -5.86
N ASN A 32 10.38 13.92 -6.27
CA ASN A 32 10.52 12.75 -7.14
C ASN A 32 10.50 13.19 -8.62
N ALA A 33 11.67 13.59 -9.13
CA ALA A 33 11.80 14.08 -10.49
C ALA A 33 11.40 13.02 -11.54
N SER A 34 11.76 11.75 -11.31
CA SER A 34 11.42 10.65 -12.21
C SER A 34 9.90 10.46 -12.34
N LEU A 35 9.17 10.50 -11.22
CA LEU A 35 7.70 10.41 -11.25
C LEU A 35 7.08 11.63 -11.94
N ALA A 36 7.60 12.83 -11.69
CA ALA A 36 7.13 14.04 -12.37
C ALA A 36 7.31 13.95 -13.89
N GLU A 37 8.39 13.33 -14.38
CA GLU A 37 8.61 13.05 -15.80
C GLU A 37 7.58 12.05 -16.34
N GLN A 38 7.36 10.92 -15.66
CA GLN A 38 6.35 9.93 -16.03
C GLN A 38 4.95 10.53 -16.11
N LEU A 39 4.66 11.49 -15.24
CA LEU A 39 3.40 12.25 -15.19
C LEU A 39 3.38 13.44 -16.17
N GLN A 40 4.37 13.59 -17.02
CA GLN A 40 4.48 14.63 -18.05
C GLN A 40 4.37 16.05 -17.48
N TRP A 41 4.97 16.30 -16.31
CA TRP A 41 5.00 17.64 -15.74
C TRP A 41 5.81 18.60 -16.62
N SER A 42 5.27 19.80 -16.85
CA SER A 42 5.98 20.85 -17.56
C SER A 42 7.16 21.37 -16.72
N GLU A 43 8.16 21.96 -17.36
CA GLU A 43 9.28 22.59 -16.65
C GLU A 43 8.80 23.68 -15.69
N ALA A 44 7.74 24.42 -16.04
CA ALA A 44 7.13 25.42 -15.17
C ALA A 44 6.49 24.81 -13.91
N ASP A 45 5.86 23.63 -14.03
CA ASP A 45 5.30 22.94 -12.89
C ASP A 45 6.40 22.30 -12.03
N LYS A 46 7.43 21.73 -12.65
CA LYS A 46 8.62 21.25 -11.94
C LYS A 46 9.32 22.36 -11.15
N GLN A 47 9.43 23.57 -11.70
CA GLN A 47 9.97 24.72 -10.99
C GLN A 47 9.09 25.20 -9.84
N SER A 48 7.77 25.01 -9.95
CA SER A 48 6.78 25.41 -8.93
C SER A 48 6.36 24.26 -8.02
N TRP A 49 7.12 23.15 -7.95
CA TRP A 49 6.68 21.97 -7.21
C TRP A 49 6.47 22.23 -5.71
N VAL A 50 7.26 23.13 -5.12
CA VAL A 50 7.11 23.49 -3.71
C VAL A 50 5.77 24.19 -3.47
N GLU A 51 5.40 25.14 -4.34
CA GLU A 51 4.14 25.85 -4.26
C GLU A 51 2.95 24.91 -4.46
N ILE A 52 3.07 23.94 -5.39
CA ILE A 52 2.02 22.95 -5.63
C ILE A 52 1.89 22.01 -4.44
N CYS A 53 3.00 21.43 -3.98
CA CYS A 53 3.01 20.49 -2.83
C CYS A 53 2.66 21.16 -1.49
N SER A 54 2.73 22.47 -1.39
CA SER A 54 2.33 23.23 -0.20
C SER A 54 0.94 23.85 -0.29
N GLY A 55 0.21 23.63 -1.40
CA GLY A 55 -1.12 24.17 -1.61
C GLY A 55 -1.18 25.67 -1.89
N GLN A 56 -0.03 26.30 -2.20
CA GLN A 56 0.04 27.72 -2.58
C GLN A 56 -0.37 27.92 -4.05
N LYS A 57 -0.16 26.91 -4.88
CA LYS A 57 -0.55 26.88 -6.29
C LYS A 57 -1.41 25.63 -6.55
N THR A 58 -2.50 25.80 -7.27
CA THR A 58 -3.36 24.74 -7.80
C THR A 58 -3.42 24.82 -9.32
N PHE A 59 -4.03 23.85 -9.96
CA PHE A 59 -4.19 23.84 -11.40
C PHE A 59 -5.51 24.49 -11.79
N SER A 60 -5.50 25.41 -12.78
CA SER A 60 -6.71 26.13 -13.24
C SER A 60 -7.72 25.20 -13.93
N GLU A 61 -7.25 24.08 -14.45
CA GLU A 61 -8.04 23.08 -15.20
C GLU A 61 -8.85 22.14 -14.31
N PHE A 62 -8.63 22.19 -12.98
CA PHE A 62 -9.32 21.34 -12.02
C PHE A 62 -9.66 22.11 -10.75
N GLU A 63 -10.91 22.12 -10.37
CA GLU A 63 -11.34 22.67 -9.09
C GLU A 63 -11.14 21.63 -7.97
N PRO A 64 -10.27 21.91 -6.98
CA PRO A 64 -9.99 20.97 -5.91
C PRO A 64 -11.23 20.53 -5.14
N LEU A 65 -11.26 19.25 -4.75
CA LEU A 65 -12.40 18.68 -4.05
C LEU A 65 -11.98 17.69 -2.96
N ALA A 66 -12.80 17.57 -1.92
CA ALA A 66 -12.75 16.55 -0.90
C ALA A 66 -13.82 15.50 -1.17
N MET A 67 -13.45 14.23 -1.18
CA MET A 67 -14.36 13.11 -1.39
C MET A 67 -15.05 12.72 -0.09
N VAL A 68 -16.32 12.24 -0.19
CA VAL A 68 -17.04 11.64 0.93
C VAL A 68 -17.08 10.13 0.77
N TYR A 69 -16.87 9.43 1.86
CA TYR A 69 -17.00 7.98 1.98
C TYR A 69 -17.37 7.58 3.40
N ALA A 70 -17.58 6.32 3.64
CA ALA A 70 -17.77 5.75 4.96
C ALA A 70 -16.76 4.63 5.18
N GLY A 71 -16.94 3.80 6.17
CA GLY A 71 -16.14 2.60 6.33
C GLY A 71 -16.37 1.88 7.65
N HIS A 72 -15.84 0.64 7.67
CA HIS A 72 -15.71 -0.14 8.88
C HIS A 72 -14.26 -0.01 9.37
N GLN A 73 -14.09 0.61 10.53
CA GLN A 73 -12.80 0.79 11.19
C GLN A 73 -12.68 -0.21 12.33
N PHE A 74 -11.61 -1.01 12.35
CA PHE A 74 -11.45 -2.13 13.28
C PHE A 74 -12.67 -3.09 13.30
N GLY A 75 -13.33 -3.25 12.16
CA GLY A 75 -14.49 -4.10 11.99
C GLY A 75 -15.82 -3.50 12.47
N GLN A 76 -15.84 -2.25 12.90
CA GLN A 76 -17.03 -1.53 13.35
C GLN A 76 -17.41 -0.41 12.39
N TRP A 77 -18.69 -0.23 12.14
CA TRP A 77 -19.21 0.87 11.34
C TRP A 77 -18.85 2.23 11.94
N ALA A 78 -18.05 3.02 11.21
CA ALA A 78 -17.61 4.33 11.66
C ALA A 78 -18.50 5.49 11.18
N GLY A 79 -19.51 5.21 10.36
CA GLY A 79 -20.39 6.23 9.78
C GLY A 79 -19.70 7.04 8.69
N GLN A 80 -20.15 8.28 8.49
CA GLN A 80 -19.57 9.16 7.49
C GLN A 80 -18.14 9.55 7.84
N LEU A 81 -17.26 9.33 6.88
CA LEU A 81 -15.88 9.72 6.81
C LEU A 81 -15.69 10.64 5.59
N GLY A 82 -14.48 10.70 5.06
CA GLY A 82 -14.13 11.44 3.86
C GLY A 82 -12.72 11.98 3.93
N ASP A 83 -12.34 12.76 2.96
CA ASP A 83 -11.02 13.39 2.88
C ASP A 83 -10.87 14.50 3.93
N GLY A 84 -10.73 14.11 5.20
CA GLY A 84 -10.69 15.05 6.33
C GLY A 84 -9.39 15.86 6.43
N ARG A 85 -8.37 15.54 5.64
CA ARG A 85 -7.09 16.27 5.59
C ARG A 85 -6.44 16.26 4.21
N GLY A 86 -7.21 15.97 3.18
CA GLY A 86 -6.71 15.85 1.83
C GLY A 86 -7.67 16.39 0.80
N LEU A 87 -7.17 16.74 -0.38
CA LEU A 87 -7.94 17.23 -1.50
C LEU A 87 -7.42 16.59 -2.80
N LEU A 88 -8.31 16.08 -3.62
CA LEU A 88 -8.00 15.81 -5.02
C LEU A 88 -7.83 17.17 -5.72
N ILE A 89 -6.64 17.44 -6.23
CA ILE A 89 -6.31 18.73 -6.85
C ILE A 89 -6.12 18.67 -8.36
N ALA A 90 -6.03 17.45 -8.91
CA ALA A 90 -6.07 17.19 -10.35
C ALA A 90 -6.24 15.68 -10.62
N GLN A 91 -6.69 15.38 -11.83
CA GLN A 91 -6.60 14.07 -12.48
C GLN A 91 -5.96 14.29 -13.86
N ILE A 92 -4.87 13.59 -14.11
CA ILE A 92 -4.04 13.78 -15.31
C ILE A 92 -3.75 12.44 -16.00
N LEU A 93 -3.37 12.48 -17.26
CA LEU A 93 -2.84 11.30 -17.96
C LEU A 93 -1.32 11.20 -17.76
N ASP A 94 -0.84 10.00 -17.44
CA ASP A 94 0.57 9.68 -17.46
C ASP A 94 1.08 9.45 -18.89
N GLN A 95 2.37 9.10 -19.03
CA GLN A 95 3.00 8.80 -20.33
C GLN A 95 2.40 7.58 -21.06
N HIS A 96 1.62 6.74 -20.37
CA HIS A 96 0.94 5.56 -20.93
C HIS A 96 -0.56 5.81 -21.21
N GLY A 97 -1.05 7.04 -20.99
CA GLY A 97 -2.45 7.43 -21.14
C GLY A 97 -3.35 6.95 -19.99
N GLN A 98 -2.77 6.53 -18.86
CA GLN A 98 -3.51 6.14 -17.67
C GLN A 98 -3.87 7.38 -16.84
N THR A 99 -5.09 7.41 -16.31
CA THR A 99 -5.49 8.51 -15.42
C THR A 99 -4.87 8.32 -14.05
N ILE A 100 -4.18 9.34 -13.58
CA ILE A 100 -3.56 9.41 -12.26
C ILE A 100 -4.16 10.56 -11.47
N ASP A 101 -4.60 10.27 -10.27
CA ASP A 101 -5.08 11.23 -9.29
C ASP A 101 -3.91 11.94 -8.62
N LEU A 102 -3.98 13.26 -8.53
CA LEU A 102 -3.08 14.10 -7.72
C LEU A 102 -3.83 14.55 -6.47
N HIS A 103 -3.47 13.99 -5.32
CA HIS A 103 -4.15 14.20 -4.05
C HIS A 103 -3.23 14.86 -3.02
N LEU A 104 -3.58 16.07 -2.58
CA LEU A 104 -2.78 16.88 -1.68
C LEU A 104 -3.10 16.54 -0.22
N LYS A 105 -2.22 15.83 0.47
CA LYS A 105 -2.35 15.46 1.89
C LYS A 105 -1.87 16.58 2.81
N GLY A 106 -2.62 16.87 3.85
CA GLY A 106 -2.35 17.97 4.79
C GLY A 106 -2.95 19.32 4.35
N ALA A 107 -3.88 19.30 3.39
CA ALA A 107 -4.45 20.45 2.70
C ALA A 107 -5.30 21.39 3.57
N GLY A 108 -5.42 21.14 4.87
CA GLY A 108 -6.27 21.86 5.81
C GLY A 108 -7.58 21.15 6.07
N SER A 109 -8.40 21.74 6.94
CA SER A 109 -9.69 21.17 7.33
C SER A 109 -10.69 21.23 6.17
N THR A 110 -11.46 20.16 6.04
CA THR A 110 -12.56 20.00 5.09
C THR A 110 -13.86 19.73 5.86
N PRO A 111 -15.02 19.67 5.21
CA PRO A 111 -16.27 19.26 5.88
C PRO A 111 -16.19 17.86 6.54
N TYR A 112 -15.22 17.05 6.17
CA TYR A 112 -15.01 15.68 6.65
C TYR A 112 -13.93 15.56 7.72
N SER A 113 -13.31 16.64 8.16
CA SER A 113 -12.26 16.64 9.18
C SER A 113 -12.74 16.29 10.58
N ARG A 114 -14.05 16.26 10.79
CA ARG A 114 -14.64 16.09 12.12
C ARG A 114 -14.08 17.16 13.08
N MET A 115 -13.31 16.76 14.10
CA MET A 115 -12.64 17.69 15.03
C MET A 115 -11.13 17.86 14.71
N GLY A 116 -10.66 17.33 13.57
CA GLY A 116 -9.27 17.44 13.12
C GLY A 116 -8.95 18.79 12.48
N ASP A 117 -7.68 19.16 12.54
CA ASP A 117 -7.15 20.41 11.93
C ASP A 117 -6.88 20.29 10.42
N GLY A 118 -7.06 19.11 9.84
CA GLY A 118 -6.80 18.83 8.44
C GLY A 118 -5.32 18.88 8.04
N ARG A 119 -4.40 18.97 8.99
CA ARG A 119 -2.96 19.03 8.73
C ARG A 119 -2.32 17.64 8.77
N ALA A 120 -1.16 17.53 8.15
CA ALA A 120 -0.27 16.39 8.29
C ALA A 120 1.02 16.83 9.00
N VAL A 121 1.66 15.88 9.68
CA VAL A 121 2.95 16.09 10.36
C VAL A 121 4.10 15.49 9.53
N LEU A 122 5.28 16.09 9.66
CA LEU A 122 6.46 15.72 8.87
C LEU A 122 6.77 14.22 8.98
N ARG A 123 6.69 13.67 10.19
CA ARG A 123 6.90 12.25 10.46
C ARG A 123 6.00 11.35 9.61
N SER A 124 4.70 11.62 9.58
CA SER A 124 3.75 10.78 8.83
C SER A 124 3.91 10.96 7.31
N VAL A 125 4.30 12.14 6.87
CA VAL A 125 4.55 12.42 5.45
C VAL A 125 5.79 11.67 4.95
N ILE A 126 6.91 11.73 5.69
CA ILE A 126 8.13 11.00 5.31
C ILE A 126 7.90 9.48 5.30
N ARG A 127 7.18 8.95 6.30
CA ARG A 127 6.86 7.52 6.32
C ARG A 127 6.08 7.10 5.08
N GLU A 128 5.03 7.81 4.73
CA GLU A 128 4.20 7.49 3.57
C GLU A 128 4.95 7.71 2.25
N TYR A 129 5.71 8.78 2.14
CA TYR A 129 6.53 9.11 0.96
C TYR A 129 7.51 7.98 0.62
N LEU A 130 8.28 7.54 1.61
CA LEU A 130 9.25 6.48 1.43
C LEU A 130 8.59 5.10 1.24
N ALA A 131 7.47 4.83 1.93
CA ALA A 131 6.79 3.55 1.81
C ALA A 131 6.12 3.35 0.45
N GLY A 132 5.44 4.37 -0.07
CA GLY A 132 4.83 4.29 -1.40
C GLY A 132 5.88 4.04 -2.48
N HIS A 133 7.00 4.76 -2.39
CA HIS A 133 8.14 4.55 -3.28
C HIS A 133 8.73 3.14 -3.15
N ALA A 134 8.98 2.67 -1.93
CA ALA A 134 9.53 1.33 -1.67
C ALA A 134 8.61 0.22 -2.17
N LEU A 135 7.29 0.29 -1.92
CA LEU A 135 6.33 -0.71 -2.38
C LEU A 135 6.28 -0.79 -3.90
N ASN A 136 6.19 0.36 -4.60
CA ASN A 136 6.22 0.38 -6.06
C ASN A 136 7.52 -0.23 -6.61
N SER A 137 8.67 0.09 -6.02
CA SER A 137 9.96 -0.48 -6.41
C SER A 137 10.08 -1.99 -6.13
N LEU A 138 9.33 -2.49 -5.14
CA LEU A 138 9.19 -3.94 -4.84
C LEU A 138 8.16 -4.64 -5.74
N GLY A 139 7.54 -3.93 -6.70
CA GLY A 139 6.51 -4.48 -7.59
C GLY A 139 5.14 -4.67 -6.93
N VAL A 140 4.90 -3.98 -5.81
CA VAL A 140 3.59 -3.94 -5.13
C VAL A 140 2.87 -2.65 -5.53
N ALA A 141 1.73 -2.76 -6.22
CA ALA A 141 0.94 -1.59 -6.60
C ALA A 141 0.59 -0.74 -5.38
N SER A 142 0.90 0.55 -5.45
CA SER A 142 0.76 1.47 -4.33
C SER A 142 0.63 2.92 -4.80
N SER A 143 -0.01 3.75 -4.00
CA SER A 143 0.15 5.19 -4.15
C SER A 143 1.63 5.57 -4.07
N ASN A 144 2.00 6.65 -4.75
CA ASN A 144 3.34 7.25 -4.71
C ASN A 144 3.19 8.74 -4.38
N ALA A 145 4.26 9.52 -4.48
CA ALA A 145 4.15 10.96 -4.34
C ALA A 145 5.18 11.70 -5.21
N VAL A 146 4.74 12.83 -5.79
CA VAL A 146 5.62 13.72 -6.56
C VAL A 146 6.61 14.43 -5.65
N GLY A 147 6.21 14.72 -4.43
CA GLY A 147 7.08 15.36 -3.46
C GLY A 147 6.34 15.78 -2.20
N PHE A 148 7.10 16.28 -1.25
CA PHE A 148 6.54 16.84 -0.03
C PHE A 148 7.28 18.10 0.41
N THR A 149 6.60 18.93 1.19
CA THR A 149 7.11 20.14 1.81
C THR A 149 7.00 20.04 3.33
N SER A 150 7.90 20.70 4.03
CA SER A 150 7.92 20.82 5.49
C SER A 150 7.74 22.28 5.92
N SER A 151 7.34 22.49 7.18
CA SER A 151 7.21 23.82 7.75
C SER A 151 7.50 23.81 9.25
N ALA A 152 8.02 24.94 9.74
CA ALA A 152 8.11 25.19 11.19
C ALA A 152 6.75 25.44 11.86
N GLN A 153 5.65 25.49 11.08
CA GLN A 153 4.30 25.57 11.65
C GLN A 153 4.05 24.34 12.50
N GLY A 154 3.83 24.54 13.80
CA GLY A 154 3.51 23.46 14.73
C GLY A 154 2.11 22.89 14.48
N VAL A 155 2.00 21.58 14.51
CA VAL A 155 0.75 20.83 14.43
C VAL A 155 0.61 20.01 15.70
N GLN A 156 -0.49 20.22 16.44
CA GLN A 156 -0.71 19.52 17.71
C GLN A 156 -1.18 18.08 17.43
N ARG A 157 -0.42 17.11 17.95
CA ARG A 157 -0.76 15.68 18.01
C ARG A 157 -0.57 15.25 19.47
N GLU A 158 0.05 14.12 19.75
CA GLU A 158 0.45 13.75 21.12
C GLU A 158 1.45 14.76 21.68
N LYS A 159 2.29 15.30 20.82
CA LYS A 159 3.20 16.42 21.05
C LYS A 159 3.05 17.46 19.95
N LEU A 160 3.68 18.62 20.09
CA LEU A 160 3.77 19.60 19.01
C LEU A 160 4.81 19.11 17.99
N GLU A 161 4.38 18.90 16.75
CA GLU A 161 5.21 18.36 15.66
C GLU A 161 5.28 19.33 14.48
N LEU A 162 6.29 19.20 13.64
CA LEU A 162 6.43 20.01 12.42
C LEU A 162 5.35 19.66 11.40
N GLY A 163 4.72 20.69 10.83
CA GLY A 163 3.75 20.52 9.77
C GLY A 163 4.40 20.13 8.44
N ALA A 164 3.68 19.36 7.63
CA ALA A 164 4.09 19.00 6.28
C ALA A 164 2.88 18.82 5.36
N MET A 165 3.12 18.90 4.06
CA MET A 165 2.16 18.56 3.02
C MET A 165 2.82 17.72 1.95
N MET A 166 2.07 16.81 1.32
CA MET A 166 2.58 15.90 0.31
C MET A 166 1.60 15.80 -0.86
N LEU A 167 2.12 15.84 -2.08
CA LEU A 167 1.34 15.57 -3.27
C LEU A 167 1.43 14.08 -3.60
N ARG A 168 0.43 13.35 -3.13
CA ARG A 168 0.24 11.92 -3.39
C ARG A 168 -0.27 11.70 -4.81
N THR A 169 0.13 10.59 -5.42
CA THR A 169 -0.40 10.10 -6.69
C THR A 169 -0.97 8.70 -6.51
N SER A 170 -2.04 8.39 -7.21
CA SER A 170 -2.61 7.04 -7.27
C SER A 170 -3.36 6.85 -8.58
N ASP A 171 -3.48 5.62 -9.02
CA ASP A 171 -4.36 5.23 -10.12
C ASP A 171 -5.84 5.41 -9.76
N CYS A 172 -6.18 5.40 -8.46
CA CYS A 172 -7.54 5.57 -7.98
C CYS A 172 -7.58 5.91 -6.48
N HIS A 173 -8.41 6.89 -6.10
CA HIS A 173 -8.77 7.15 -4.70
C HIS A 173 -10.20 6.70 -4.35
N ILE A 174 -10.92 6.02 -5.25
CA ILE A 174 -12.22 5.43 -4.93
C ILE A 174 -11.99 4.19 -4.06
N ARG A 175 -12.53 4.23 -2.85
CA ARG A 175 -12.38 3.20 -1.82
C ARG A 175 -13.61 2.33 -1.74
N LEU A 176 -13.49 1.13 -1.16
CA LEU A 176 -14.66 0.30 -0.85
C LEU A 176 -15.69 1.07 -0.03
N GLY A 177 -15.24 1.95 0.85
CA GLY A 177 -16.06 2.81 1.68
C GLY A 177 -16.92 3.86 0.94
N HIS A 178 -16.64 4.17 -0.33
CA HIS A 178 -17.53 5.01 -1.14
C HIS A 178 -18.86 4.31 -1.37
N PHE A 179 -18.83 3.02 -1.72
CA PHE A 179 -20.03 2.21 -1.93
C PHE A 179 -20.85 2.09 -0.64
N GLU A 180 -20.18 1.92 0.51
CA GLU A 180 -20.82 1.89 1.81
C GLU A 180 -21.57 3.20 2.12
N TRP A 181 -20.91 4.34 1.86
CA TRP A 181 -21.53 5.65 2.08
C TRP A 181 -22.72 5.90 1.15
N ILE A 182 -22.54 5.61 -0.16
CA ILE A 182 -23.57 5.82 -1.17
C ILE A 182 -24.79 4.95 -0.87
N ASN A 183 -24.59 3.66 -0.61
CA ASN A 183 -25.70 2.75 -0.28
C ASN A 183 -26.47 3.21 0.95
N GLN A 184 -25.79 3.75 1.97
CA GLN A 184 -26.41 4.20 3.22
C GLN A 184 -27.11 5.55 3.10
N TYR A 185 -26.54 6.52 2.38
CA TYR A 185 -26.99 7.91 2.42
C TYR A 185 -27.53 8.44 1.09
N GLN A 186 -27.18 7.84 -0.02
CA GLN A 186 -27.56 8.27 -1.38
C GLN A 186 -27.81 7.06 -2.30
N PRO A 187 -28.67 6.10 -1.92
CA PRO A 187 -28.81 4.82 -2.65
C PRO A 187 -29.18 5.00 -4.12
N ASP A 188 -29.89 6.06 -4.47
CA ASP A 188 -30.26 6.37 -5.86
C ASP A 188 -29.06 6.68 -6.78
N LEU A 189 -27.89 6.97 -6.20
CA LEU A 189 -26.66 7.25 -6.95
C LEU A 189 -25.77 6.00 -7.11
N LEU A 190 -26.11 4.89 -6.47
CA LEU A 190 -25.23 3.72 -6.41
C LEU A 190 -24.99 3.11 -7.79
N ASP A 191 -26.02 3.00 -8.61
CA ASP A 191 -25.89 2.45 -9.96
C ASP A 191 -25.01 3.35 -10.86
N GLU A 192 -25.34 4.65 -10.96
CA GLU A 192 -24.54 5.59 -11.75
C GLU A 192 -23.06 5.59 -11.29
N PHE A 193 -22.82 5.60 -9.98
CA PHE A 193 -21.47 5.57 -9.43
C PHE A 193 -20.73 4.27 -9.83
N THR A 194 -21.40 3.12 -9.71
CA THR A 194 -20.83 1.83 -10.05
C THR A 194 -20.51 1.74 -11.54
N GLN A 195 -21.44 2.18 -12.42
CA GLN A 195 -21.20 2.20 -13.87
C GLN A 195 -20.02 3.10 -14.24
N ARG A 196 -19.84 4.25 -13.57
CA ARG A 196 -18.66 5.11 -13.74
C ARG A 196 -17.37 4.41 -13.30
N CYS A 197 -17.39 3.72 -12.16
CA CYS A 197 -16.22 2.96 -11.69
C CYS A 197 -15.82 1.87 -12.70
N ILE A 198 -16.80 1.15 -13.24
CA ILE A 198 -16.57 0.13 -14.29
C ILE A 198 -15.95 0.80 -15.53
N ALA A 199 -16.59 1.84 -16.06
CA ALA A 199 -16.11 2.50 -17.28
C ALA A 199 -14.71 3.10 -17.15
N TRP A 200 -14.31 3.55 -15.96
CA TRP A 200 -13.02 4.20 -15.74
C TRP A 200 -11.87 3.24 -15.44
N HIS A 201 -12.15 2.15 -14.73
CA HIS A 201 -11.11 1.28 -14.18
C HIS A 201 -11.19 -0.17 -14.65
N TYR A 202 -12.35 -0.57 -15.22
CA TYR A 202 -12.66 -1.95 -15.64
C TYR A 202 -13.48 -1.97 -16.92
N PRO A 203 -13.09 -1.19 -17.97
CA PRO A 203 -13.91 -1.08 -19.18
C PRO A 203 -14.19 -2.43 -19.84
N GLU A 204 -13.32 -3.42 -19.64
CA GLU A 204 -13.49 -4.80 -20.11
C GLU A 204 -14.71 -5.50 -19.51
N CYS A 205 -15.18 -5.06 -18.35
CA CYS A 205 -16.37 -5.62 -17.71
C CYS A 205 -17.68 -5.15 -18.34
N LEU A 206 -17.66 -4.07 -19.14
CA LEU A 206 -18.87 -3.53 -19.79
C LEU A 206 -19.50 -4.50 -20.80
N ASP A 207 -18.67 -5.36 -21.40
CA ASP A 207 -19.12 -6.35 -22.40
C ASP A 207 -19.61 -7.66 -21.77
N ALA A 208 -19.52 -7.81 -20.44
CA ALA A 208 -20.01 -8.99 -19.74
C ALA A 208 -21.54 -9.02 -19.66
N GLU A 209 -22.12 -10.22 -19.60
CA GLU A 209 -23.58 -10.39 -19.42
C GLU A 209 -24.09 -9.70 -18.15
N GLN A 210 -23.28 -9.74 -17.08
CA GLN A 210 -23.52 -9.06 -15.80
C GLN A 210 -22.30 -8.19 -15.44
N PRO A 211 -22.22 -6.94 -15.93
CA PRO A 211 -21.05 -6.07 -15.73
C PRO A 211 -20.68 -5.85 -14.26
N VAL A 212 -21.66 -5.76 -13.37
CA VAL A 212 -21.44 -5.56 -11.92
C VAL A 212 -20.77 -6.78 -11.28
N LEU A 213 -21.17 -8.01 -11.66
CA LEU A 213 -20.54 -9.24 -11.16
C LEU A 213 -19.12 -9.40 -11.71
N ALA A 214 -18.91 -9.09 -12.99
CA ALA A 214 -17.59 -9.10 -13.58
C ALA A 214 -16.65 -8.09 -12.91
N PHE A 215 -17.13 -6.87 -12.65
CA PHE A 215 -16.42 -5.85 -11.89
C PHE A 215 -16.10 -6.33 -10.47
N ALA A 216 -17.08 -6.90 -9.76
CA ALA A 216 -16.87 -7.42 -8.41
C ALA A 216 -15.77 -8.47 -8.38
N THR A 217 -15.77 -9.41 -9.33
CA THR A 217 -14.74 -10.45 -9.46
C THR A 217 -13.35 -9.84 -9.69
N GLN A 218 -13.23 -8.84 -10.57
CA GLN A 218 -11.95 -8.17 -10.82
C GLN A 218 -11.41 -7.42 -9.60
N VAL A 219 -12.26 -6.69 -8.87
CA VAL A 219 -11.86 -6.00 -7.62
C VAL A 219 -11.35 -7.02 -6.60
N ILE A 220 -12.05 -8.15 -6.45
CA ILE A 220 -11.68 -9.23 -5.54
C ILE A 220 -10.32 -9.82 -5.90
N GLN A 221 -10.12 -10.16 -7.16
CA GLN A 221 -8.86 -10.75 -7.64
C GLN A 221 -7.68 -9.78 -7.48
N ARG A 222 -7.84 -8.52 -7.87
CA ARG A 222 -6.77 -7.50 -7.71
C ARG A 222 -6.41 -7.28 -6.24
N THR A 223 -7.40 -7.26 -5.35
CA THR A 223 -7.18 -7.14 -3.91
C THR A 223 -6.44 -8.37 -3.36
N ALA A 224 -6.81 -9.58 -3.79
CA ALA A 224 -6.14 -10.82 -3.40
C ALA A 224 -4.66 -10.82 -3.82
N VAL A 225 -4.36 -10.41 -5.05
CA VAL A 225 -2.99 -10.27 -5.57
C VAL A 225 -2.18 -9.26 -4.77
N MET A 226 -2.76 -8.09 -4.46
CA MET A 226 -2.10 -7.06 -3.66
C MET A 226 -1.71 -7.60 -2.28
N ILE A 227 -2.62 -8.28 -1.60
CA ILE A 227 -2.37 -8.83 -0.26
C ILE A 227 -1.37 -9.98 -0.31
N ALA A 228 -1.39 -10.83 -1.35
CA ALA A 228 -0.37 -11.86 -1.54
C ALA A 228 1.03 -11.23 -1.67
N LYS A 229 1.16 -10.15 -2.42
CA LYS A 229 2.43 -9.40 -2.56
C LYS A 229 2.87 -8.78 -1.23
N TRP A 230 1.96 -8.23 -0.41
CA TRP A 230 2.30 -7.75 0.93
C TRP A 230 2.93 -8.85 1.79
N GLN A 231 2.32 -10.06 1.77
CA GLN A 231 2.85 -11.21 2.51
C GLN A 231 4.27 -11.57 2.02
N LEU A 232 4.51 -11.53 0.71
CA LEU A 232 5.79 -11.92 0.11
C LEU A 232 6.93 -10.95 0.40
N VAL A 233 6.64 -9.67 0.64
CA VAL A 233 7.66 -8.66 1.01
C VAL A 233 7.71 -8.36 2.50
N GLY A 234 6.94 -9.08 3.32
CA GLY A 234 6.90 -8.88 4.77
C GLY A 234 6.22 -7.56 5.20
N PHE A 235 5.38 -6.99 4.35
CA PHE A 235 4.68 -5.73 4.63
C PHE A 235 3.42 -5.97 5.46
N ALA A 236 3.27 -5.21 6.55
CA ALA A 236 2.03 -5.11 7.32
C ALA A 236 1.45 -3.71 7.19
N HIS A 237 0.25 -3.61 6.61
CA HIS A 237 -0.45 -2.33 6.42
C HIS A 237 -0.86 -1.70 7.76
N GLY A 238 -1.23 -2.51 8.72
CA GLY A 238 -1.53 -2.11 10.10
C GLY A 238 -2.92 -1.49 10.33
N VAL A 239 -3.63 -1.04 9.28
CA VAL A 239 -5.00 -0.49 9.35
C VAL A 239 -5.78 -0.85 8.08
N MET A 240 -6.23 -2.08 7.98
CA MET A 240 -7.01 -2.57 6.84
C MET A 240 -8.52 -2.31 7.05
N ASN A 241 -8.88 -1.05 7.19
CA ASN A 241 -10.28 -0.62 7.19
C ASN A 241 -10.83 -0.66 5.76
N THR A 242 -12.15 -0.70 5.57
CA THR A 242 -12.77 -0.63 4.24
C THR A 242 -12.53 0.73 3.56
N ASP A 243 -12.33 1.79 4.33
CA ASP A 243 -11.95 3.12 3.85
C ASP A 243 -10.46 3.24 3.47
N ASN A 244 -9.64 2.22 3.71
CA ASN A 244 -8.22 2.16 3.34
C ASN A 244 -7.91 1.16 2.23
N LEU A 245 -8.93 0.59 1.60
CA LEU A 245 -8.79 -0.27 0.41
C LEU A 245 -9.50 0.38 -0.77
N ASN A 246 -8.78 0.54 -1.87
CA ASN A 246 -9.38 1.04 -3.11
C ASN A 246 -9.86 -0.09 -4.01
N ILE A 247 -10.64 0.27 -5.03
CA ILE A 247 -11.21 -0.71 -5.96
C ILE A 247 -10.19 -1.27 -6.95
N THR A 248 -9.01 -0.68 -7.11
CA THR A 248 -8.02 -1.10 -8.12
C THR A 248 -6.99 -2.09 -7.58
N GLY A 249 -7.00 -2.38 -6.27
CA GLY A 249 -6.00 -3.23 -5.64
C GLY A 249 -4.63 -2.56 -5.51
N SER A 250 -4.60 -1.23 -5.44
CA SER A 250 -3.39 -0.47 -5.10
C SER A 250 -3.36 -0.14 -3.60
N THR A 251 -2.19 -0.24 -2.99
CA THR A 251 -2.00 0.07 -1.57
C THR A 251 -2.16 1.57 -1.31
N LEU A 252 -2.98 1.94 -0.33
CA LEU A 252 -3.32 3.34 -0.04
C LEU A 252 -3.37 3.58 1.47
N ASP A 253 -3.15 4.84 1.88
CA ASP A 253 -3.31 5.33 3.25
C ASP A 253 -2.39 4.67 4.29
N PHE A 254 -1.12 4.84 4.06
CA PHE A 254 -0.07 4.42 4.97
C PHE A 254 -0.13 5.21 6.29
N GLY A 255 -0.62 4.56 7.31
CA GLY A 255 -0.53 5.03 8.67
C GLY A 255 0.54 4.25 9.44
N PRO A 256 0.14 3.40 10.37
CA PRO A 256 1.05 2.58 11.18
C PRO A 256 1.48 1.30 10.43
N TYR A 257 1.92 1.43 9.17
CA TYR A 257 2.51 0.31 8.43
C TYR A 257 3.90 -0.05 8.93
N GLY A 258 4.41 -1.21 8.51
CA GLY A 258 5.81 -1.56 8.65
C GLY A 258 6.21 -2.75 7.79
N PHE A 259 7.51 -2.86 7.54
CA PHE A 259 8.12 -4.07 6.99
C PHE A 259 8.66 -4.90 8.15
N MET A 260 8.22 -6.15 8.22
CA MET A 260 8.58 -7.07 9.28
C MET A 260 10.08 -7.41 9.19
N GLU A 261 10.79 -7.26 10.30
CA GLU A 261 12.20 -7.62 10.39
C GLU A 261 12.34 -9.13 10.67
N ARG A 262 12.21 -9.55 11.92
CA ARG A 262 12.19 -10.98 12.27
C ARG A 262 10.83 -11.60 11.99
N PHE A 263 10.81 -12.79 11.41
CA PHE A 263 9.55 -13.43 11.02
C PHE A 263 8.68 -13.77 12.22
N ARG A 264 7.57 -13.05 12.34
CA ARG A 264 6.55 -13.21 13.39
C ARG A 264 5.16 -13.12 12.78
N PRO A 265 4.50 -14.23 12.45
CA PRO A 265 3.16 -14.19 11.84
C PRO A 265 2.14 -13.34 12.61
N ASN A 266 2.20 -13.34 13.93
CA ASN A 266 1.34 -12.55 14.81
C ASN A 266 1.87 -11.12 15.09
N TRP A 267 2.80 -10.61 14.28
CA TRP A 267 3.34 -9.27 14.46
C TRP A 267 2.27 -8.20 14.31
N ILE A 268 2.21 -7.31 15.31
CA ILE A 268 1.38 -6.11 15.33
C ILE A 268 2.31 -4.92 15.18
N ASN A 269 2.24 -4.25 14.02
CA ASN A 269 3.00 -3.02 13.81
C ASN A 269 2.27 -1.80 14.38
N ASN A 270 0.95 -1.82 14.35
CA ASN A 270 0.09 -0.74 14.83
C ASN A 270 -0.22 -0.88 16.32
N HIS A 271 0.40 -0.05 17.15
CA HIS A 271 0.16 -0.06 18.60
C HIS A 271 -1.26 0.39 19.01
N SER A 272 -2.07 0.95 18.10
CA SER A 272 -3.50 1.20 18.33
C SER A 272 -4.37 -0.04 18.15
N ASP A 273 -3.82 -1.12 17.59
CA ASP A 273 -4.52 -2.39 17.38
C ASP A 273 -4.38 -3.33 18.59
N TYR A 274 -5.03 -3.00 19.69
CA TYR A 274 -4.93 -3.77 20.94
C TYR A 274 -5.46 -5.20 20.83
N GLN A 275 -6.30 -5.49 19.84
CA GLN A 275 -6.90 -6.81 19.63
C GLN A 275 -6.13 -7.67 18.62
N GLY A 276 -5.15 -7.11 17.93
CA GLY A 276 -4.37 -7.81 16.91
C GLY A 276 -5.19 -8.14 15.65
N ARG A 277 -6.22 -7.35 15.34
CA ARG A 277 -7.05 -7.55 14.14
C ARG A 277 -6.22 -7.48 12.86
N TYR A 278 -5.25 -6.58 12.80
CA TYR A 278 -4.43 -6.31 11.62
C TYR A 278 -3.01 -6.87 11.74
N THR A 279 -2.82 -8.00 12.47
CA THR A 279 -1.54 -8.70 12.46
C THR A 279 -1.18 -9.13 11.04
N TYR A 280 0.12 -9.29 10.80
CA TYR A 280 0.63 -9.71 9.49
C TYR A 280 -0.09 -10.94 8.93
N GLN A 281 -0.26 -12.00 9.73
CA GLN A 281 -0.94 -13.23 9.30
C GLN A 281 -2.45 -13.07 9.08
N GLN A 282 -3.09 -12.05 9.66
CA GLN A 282 -4.53 -11.83 9.50
C GLN A 282 -4.87 -11.02 8.23
N GLN A 283 -3.91 -10.43 7.57
CA GLN A 283 -4.16 -9.59 6.38
C GLN A 283 -5.01 -10.28 5.31
N PRO A 284 -4.76 -11.57 4.95
CA PRO A 284 -5.63 -12.26 3.98
C PRO A 284 -7.07 -12.39 4.44
N SER A 285 -7.30 -12.80 5.70
CA SER A 285 -8.65 -12.95 6.25
C SER A 285 -9.40 -11.60 6.37
N ILE A 286 -8.67 -10.54 6.71
CA ILE A 286 -9.26 -9.19 6.80
C ILE A 286 -9.57 -8.65 5.40
N GLY A 287 -8.73 -8.90 4.40
CA GLY A 287 -9.02 -8.56 3.01
C GLY A 287 -10.30 -9.22 2.52
N HIS A 288 -10.45 -10.51 2.77
CA HIS A 288 -11.67 -11.28 2.46
C HIS A 288 -12.90 -10.68 3.15
N TRP A 289 -12.80 -10.37 4.46
CA TRP A 289 -13.89 -9.75 5.22
C TRP A 289 -14.28 -8.37 4.68
N ASN A 290 -13.32 -7.53 4.31
CA ASN A 290 -13.58 -6.22 3.73
C ASN A 290 -14.32 -6.33 2.38
N LEU A 291 -13.93 -7.28 1.55
CA LEU A 291 -14.59 -7.55 0.26
C LEU A 291 -16.01 -8.08 0.46
N TRP A 292 -16.21 -8.99 1.42
CA TRP A 292 -17.56 -9.43 1.79
C TRP A 292 -18.45 -8.26 2.25
N THR A 293 -17.91 -7.38 3.09
CA THR A 293 -18.60 -6.17 3.54
C THR A 293 -18.96 -5.25 2.38
N TRP A 294 -18.01 -5.09 1.43
CA TRP A 294 -18.24 -4.29 0.22
C TRP A 294 -19.31 -4.89 -0.69
N LEU A 295 -19.29 -6.19 -0.94
CA LEU A 295 -20.26 -6.89 -1.79
C LEU A 295 -21.70 -6.70 -1.30
N ASN A 296 -21.94 -6.65 0.00
CA ASN A 296 -23.27 -6.36 0.55
C ASN A 296 -23.83 -5.01 0.09
N ASN A 297 -22.94 -4.05 -0.27
CA ASN A 297 -23.35 -2.76 -0.81
C ASN A 297 -23.69 -2.82 -2.31
N LEU A 298 -23.42 -3.93 -2.99
CA LEU A 298 -23.79 -4.14 -4.40
C LEU A 298 -25.14 -4.90 -4.55
N ILE A 299 -25.73 -5.41 -3.46
CA ILE A 299 -27.01 -6.12 -3.48
C ILE A 299 -28.13 -5.27 -4.10
N PRO A 300 -28.25 -3.96 -3.84
CA PRO A 300 -29.29 -3.12 -4.45
C PRO A 300 -29.16 -2.96 -5.99
N LEU A 301 -28.04 -3.33 -6.57
CA LEU A 301 -27.78 -3.26 -8.02
C LEU A 301 -28.35 -4.46 -8.80
N CYS A 302 -29.17 -5.29 -8.15
CA CYS A 302 -29.86 -6.39 -8.80
C CYS A 302 -30.70 -5.88 -10.00
N PRO A 303 -30.48 -6.38 -11.23
CA PRO A 303 -31.32 -6.00 -12.37
C PRO A 303 -32.80 -6.31 -12.12
N GLN A 304 -33.70 -5.50 -12.71
CA GLN A 304 -35.15 -5.62 -12.47
C GLN A 304 -35.72 -7.01 -12.79
N ASP A 305 -35.21 -7.62 -13.86
CA ASP A 305 -35.67 -8.94 -14.35
C ASP A 305 -34.83 -10.10 -13.79
N TYR A 306 -33.96 -9.84 -12.80
CA TYR A 306 -33.10 -10.86 -12.19
C TYR A 306 -33.68 -11.32 -10.84
N ASP A 307 -33.53 -12.60 -10.50
CA ASP A 307 -33.93 -13.12 -9.21
C ASP A 307 -33.01 -12.56 -8.09
N LYS A 308 -33.61 -11.97 -7.07
CA LYS A 308 -32.84 -11.30 -6.02
C LYS A 308 -32.03 -12.24 -5.14
N GLU A 309 -32.54 -13.45 -4.92
CA GLU A 309 -31.78 -14.42 -4.12
C GLU A 309 -30.65 -15.01 -4.94
N GLN A 310 -30.87 -15.23 -6.25
CA GLN A 310 -29.80 -15.63 -7.16
C GLN A 310 -28.73 -14.52 -7.27
N TRP A 311 -29.10 -13.25 -7.34
CA TRP A 311 -28.16 -12.13 -7.36
C TRP A 311 -27.26 -12.10 -6.13
N LYS A 312 -27.81 -12.34 -4.94
CA LYS A 312 -27.03 -12.44 -3.71
C LYS A 312 -26.07 -13.64 -3.75
N GLN A 313 -26.52 -14.76 -4.30
CA GLN A 313 -25.68 -15.93 -4.45
C GLN A 313 -24.53 -15.67 -5.44
N ASP A 314 -24.83 -15.05 -6.58
CA ASP A 314 -23.81 -14.72 -7.59
C ASP A 314 -22.75 -13.74 -7.03
N LEU A 315 -23.16 -12.76 -6.20
CA LEU A 315 -22.22 -11.89 -5.48
C LEU A 315 -21.37 -12.68 -4.46
N ALA A 316 -21.96 -13.65 -3.78
CA ALA A 316 -21.21 -14.53 -2.87
C ALA A 316 -20.22 -15.42 -3.67
N ASP A 317 -20.65 -15.95 -4.80
CA ASP A 317 -19.81 -16.75 -5.70
C ASP A 317 -18.62 -15.93 -6.25
N CYS A 318 -18.80 -14.62 -6.49
CA CYS A 318 -17.67 -13.74 -6.82
C CYS A 318 -16.59 -13.76 -5.72
N LEU A 319 -16.98 -13.80 -4.45
CA LEU A 319 -16.02 -13.82 -3.33
C LEU A 319 -15.20 -15.11 -3.26
N GLU A 320 -15.72 -16.22 -3.77
CA GLU A 320 -15.00 -17.49 -3.81
C GLU A 320 -13.74 -17.43 -4.68
N HIS A 321 -13.60 -16.42 -5.56
CA HIS A 321 -12.36 -16.19 -6.31
C HIS A 321 -11.20 -15.63 -5.46
N TYR A 322 -11.48 -15.15 -4.25
CA TYR A 322 -10.45 -14.51 -3.42
C TYR A 322 -9.36 -15.49 -2.98
N GLU A 323 -9.73 -16.57 -2.31
CA GLU A 323 -8.77 -17.50 -1.73
C GLU A 323 -7.91 -18.22 -2.81
N PRO A 324 -8.49 -18.76 -3.90
CA PRO A 324 -7.69 -19.38 -4.95
C PRO A 324 -6.69 -18.39 -5.57
N THR A 325 -7.12 -17.15 -5.86
CA THR A 325 -6.25 -16.12 -6.43
C THR A 325 -5.12 -15.75 -5.46
N PHE A 326 -5.44 -15.54 -4.18
CA PHE A 326 -4.44 -15.27 -3.16
C PHE A 326 -3.42 -16.41 -3.05
N LEU A 327 -3.89 -17.65 -2.93
CA LEU A 327 -3.02 -18.83 -2.77
C LEU A 327 -2.15 -19.08 -4.00
N GLU A 328 -2.67 -18.89 -5.19
CA GLU A 328 -1.90 -19.01 -6.44
C GLU A 328 -0.70 -18.05 -6.43
N HIS A 329 -0.96 -16.76 -6.23
CA HIS A 329 0.08 -15.73 -6.23
C HIS A 329 1.05 -15.87 -5.05
N TYR A 330 0.57 -16.26 -3.88
CA TYR A 330 1.42 -16.46 -2.71
C TYR A 330 2.35 -17.67 -2.89
N LYS A 331 1.82 -18.81 -3.37
CA LYS A 331 2.62 -20.03 -3.65
C LYS A 331 3.65 -19.78 -4.74
N LEU A 332 3.23 -19.12 -5.84
CA LEU A 332 4.14 -18.74 -6.92
C LEU A 332 5.28 -17.84 -6.40
N GLY A 333 4.96 -16.80 -5.64
CA GLY A 333 5.95 -15.89 -5.09
C GLY A 333 6.91 -16.57 -4.09
N LEU A 334 6.42 -17.47 -3.23
CA LEU A 334 7.29 -18.25 -2.34
C LEU A 334 8.22 -19.17 -3.12
N SER A 335 7.71 -19.84 -4.17
CA SER A 335 8.55 -20.68 -5.04
C SER A 335 9.64 -19.84 -5.72
N GLN A 336 9.32 -18.67 -6.21
CA GLN A 336 10.29 -17.73 -6.78
C GLN A 336 11.34 -17.29 -5.76
N LYS A 337 10.92 -16.91 -4.54
CA LYS A 337 11.83 -16.50 -3.46
C LYS A 337 12.83 -17.59 -3.06
N MET A 338 12.42 -18.83 -3.16
CA MET A 338 13.25 -20.00 -2.80
C MET A 338 13.92 -20.67 -4.00
N GLY A 339 13.64 -20.21 -5.23
CA GLY A 339 14.14 -20.89 -6.43
C GLY A 339 13.68 -22.35 -6.51
N LEU A 340 12.39 -22.57 -6.24
CA LEU A 340 11.75 -23.88 -6.32
C LEU A 340 10.82 -23.93 -7.54
N PRO A 341 10.61 -25.14 -8.13
CA PRO A 341 9.64 -25.26 -9.21
C PRO A 341 8.23 -24.95 -8.71
N HIS A 342 7.46 -24.18 -9.52
CA HIS A 342 6.08 -23.83 -9.15
C HIS A 342 5.13 -24.99 -9.42
N PHE A 343 3.94 -24.92 -8.82
CA PHE A 343 2.86 -25.90 -8.95
C PHE A 343 3.14 -27.29 -8.38
N HIS A 344 4.23 -27.48 -7.64
CA HIS A 344 4.50 -28.71 -6.92
C HIS A 344 4.13 -28.55 -5.44
N THR A 345 3.35 -29.48 -4.91
CA THR A 345 2.98 -29.49 -3.48
C THR A 345 4.23 -29.53 -2.58
N GLU A 346 5.23 -30.34 -2.96
CA GLU A 346 6.49 -30.45 -2.23
C GLU A 346 7.25 -29.12 -2.13
N SER A 347 7.20 -28.27 -3.16
CA SER A 347 7.80 -26.92 -3.14
C SER A 347 7.14 -26.03 -2.11
N PHE A 348 5.82 -26.05 -2.04
CA PHE A 348 5.08 -25.26 -1.06
C PHE A 348 5.31 -25.76 0.37
N ASP A 349 5.31 -27.08 0.58
CA ASP A 349 5.59 -27.68 1.90
C ASP A 349 7.01 -27.36 2.38
N CYS A 350 7.98 -27.38 1.46
CA CYS A 350 9.36 -26.95 1.73
C CYS A 350 9.41 -25.47 2.11
N ALA A 351 8.71 -24.60 1.39
CA ALA A 351 8.63 -23.17 1.71
C ALA A 351 7.99 -22.92 3.09
N MET A 352 6.91 -23.63 3.40
CA MET A 352 6.25 -23.55 4.72
C MET A 352 7.15 -24.07 5.85
N THR A 353 7.99 -25.05 5.56
CA THR A 353 8.99 -25.54 6.52
C THR A 353 10.05 -24.48 6.79
N PHE A 354 10.55 -23.80 5.76
CA PHE A 354 11.48 -22.69 5.92
C PHE A 354 10.87 -21.55 6.75
N LEU A 355 9.66 -21.13 6.43
CA LEU A 355 8.95 -20.08 7.19
C LEU A 355 8.78 -20.49 8.68
N ARG A 356 8.53 -21.78 8.95
CA ARG A 356 8.44 -22.27 10.34
C ARG A 356 9.79 -22.18 11.06
N ILE A 357 10.90 -22.48 10.38
CA ILE A 357 12.25 -22.26 10.93
C ILE A 357 12.45 -20.78 11.23
N LEU A 358 12.17 -19.89 10.27
CA LEU A 358 12.30 -18.44 10.50
C LEU A 358 11.51 -17.96 11.72
N GLN A 359 10.30 -18.49 11.91
CA GLN A 359 9.45 -18.17 13.05
C GLN A 359 10.03 -18.66 14.37
N THR A 360 10.44 -19.93 14.42
CA THR A 360 10.93 -20.58 15.64
C THR A 360 12.26 -19.95 16.10
N GLU A 361 13.15 -19.72 15.15
CA GLU A 361 14.49 -19.18 15.38
C GLU A 361 14.51 -17.65 15.39
N ARG A 362 13.38 -16.99 15.11
CA ARG A 362 13.24 -15.53 15.00
C ARG A 362 14.22 -14.90 14.04
N LEU A 363 14.46 -15.53 12.90
CA LEU A 363 15.37 -15.05 11.89
C LEU A 363 14.76 -13.85 11.12
N ASP A 364 15.64 -13.02 10.56
CA ASP A 364 15.22 -11.92 9.68
C ASP A 364 14.56 -12.46 8.42
N TYR A 365 13.33 -11.99 8.13
CA TYR A 365 12.55 -12.47 7.00
C TYR A 365 13.27 -12.21 5.67
N THR A 366 13.61 -10.98 5.40
CA THR A 366 14.20 -10.55 4.12
C THR A 366 15.60 -11.14 3.93
N GLN A 367 16.47 -11.01 4.93
CA GLN A 367 17.86 -11.48 4.83
C GLN A 367 17.96 -13.00 4.74
N SER A 368 17.06 -13.75 5.35
CA SER A 368 17.09 -15.22 5.24
C SER A 368 16.85 -15.68 3.81
N PHE A 369 15.94 -15.07 3.07
CA PHE A 369 15.75 -15.39 1.65
C PHE A 369 16.94 -14.92 0.78
N THR A 370 17.51 -13.76 1.06
CA THR A 370 18.71 -13.28 0.37
C THR A 370 19.91 -14.19 0.62
N ARG A 371 20.10 -14.66 1.84
CA ARG A 371 21.15 -15.64 2.20
C ARG A 371 20.92 -17.01 1.54
N LEU A 372 19.67 -17.48 1.49
CA LEU A 372 19.32 -18.71 0.78
C LEU A 372 19.67 -18.61 -0.71
N GLN A 373 19.32 -17.49 -1.35
CA GLN A 373 19.66 -17.15 -2.73
C GLN A 373 21.17 -17.17 -2.97
N ASN A 374 21.95 -16.61 -2.06
CA ASN A 374 23.41 -16.53 -2.15
C ASN A 374 24.12 -17.78 -1.62
N GLN A 375 23.39 -18.87 -1.34
CA GLN A 375 23.90 -20.14 -0.82
C GLN A 375 24.72 -19.97 0.49
N GLN A 376 24.40 -18.97 1.29
CA GLN A 376 25.03 -18.70 2.59
C GLN A 376 24.39 -19.58 3.68
N TYR A 377 24.31 -20.90 3.43
CA TYR A 377 23.61 -21.85 4.30
C TYR A 377 24.21 -21.95 5.68
N GLU A 378 25.55 -21.93 5.78
CA GLU A 378 26.24 -21.97 7.08
C GLU A 378 25.88 -20.75 7.93
N THR A 379 25.76 -19.55 7.33
CA THR A 379 25.34 -18.35 8.06
C THR A 379 23.94 -18.48 8.62
N ILE A 380 22.99 -19.04 7.85
CA ILE A 380 21.62 -19.27 8.34
C ILE A 380 21.64 -20.31 9.46
N LYS A 381 22.41 -21.41 9.29
CA LYS A 381 22.54 -22.46 10.28
C LYS A 381 23.15 -21.96 11.59
N ASP A 382 24.14 -21.08 11.51
CA ASP A 382 24.78 -20.49 12.69
C ASP A 382 23.85 -19.58 13.48
N ASP A 383 22.89 -18.95 12.83
CA ASP A 383 21.84 -18.14 13.45
C ASP A 383 20.72 -19.02 14.08
N CYS A 384 20.66 -20.34 13.79
CA CYS A 384 19.67 -21.24 14.34
C CYS A 384 20.16 -21.87 15.68
N LEU A 385 19.28 -21.95 16.66
CA LEU A 385 19.47 -22.74 17.87
C LEU A 385 19.38 -24.24 17.58
N ASP A 386 18.38 -24.63 16.77
CA ASP A 386 18.25 -26.02 16.28
C ASP A 386 18.85 -26.20 14.89
N ARG A 387 20.17 -26.38 14.85
CA ARG A 387 20.92 -26.61 13.60
C ARG A 387 20.46 -27.84 12.84
N ARG A 388 19.99 -28.91 13.52
CA ARG A 388 19.55 -30.16 12.89
C ARG A 388 18.27 -29.94 12.09
N GLN A 389 17.36 -29.12 12.60
CA GLN A 389 16.14 -28.79 11.88
C GLN A 389 16.46 -28.08 10.55
N PHE A 390 17.40 -27.13 10.57
CA PHE A 390 17.84 -26.47 9.35
C PHE A 390 18.57 -27.41 8.38
N GLU A 391 19.43 -28.32 8.86
CA GLU A 391 20.11 -29.32 8.04
C GLU A 391 19.11 -30.27 7.36
N SER A 392 18.08 -30.70 8.07
CA SER A 392 17.00 -31.52 7.49
C SER A 392 16.22 -30.77 6.40
N PHE A 393 15.90 -29.51 6.63
CA PHE A 393 15.28 -28.63 5.64
C PHE A 393 16.19 -28.49 4.41
N LEU A 394 17.47 -28.20 4.61
CA LEU A 394 18.42 -27.97 3.53
C LEU A 394 18.55 -29.21 2.63
N ALA A 395 18.61 -30.41 3.21
CA ALA A 395 18.65 -31.67 2.45
C ALA A 395 17.41 -31.84 1.56
N GLN A 396 16.22 -31.53 2.08
CA GLN A 396 14.98 -31.56 1.29
C GLN A 396 14.98 -30.50 0.19
N TYR A 397 15.39 -29.28 0.51
CA TYR A 397 15.48 -28.16 -0.41
C TYR A 397 16.41 -28.46 -1.59
N GLU A 398 17.60 -28.99 -1.31
CA GLU A 398 18.58 -29.40 -2.34
C GLU A 398 18.06 -30.56 -3.19
N GLN A 399 17.38 -31.52 -2.60
CA GLN A 399 16.77 -32.65 -3.32
C GLN A 399 15.71 -32.17 -4.34
N ILE A 400 14.85 -31.21 -3.98
CA ILE A 400 13.85 -30.65 -4.89
C ILE A 400 14.53 -29.94 -6.07
N ARG A 401 15.65 -29.26 -5.82
CA ARG A 401 16.40 -28.51 -6.85
C ARG A 401 17.31 -29.34 -7.73
N ALA A 402 17.71 -30.52 -7.27
CA ALA A 402 18.77 -31.33 -7.92
C ALA A 402 18.53 -31.69 -9.41
N ASN A 403 17.25 -31.78 -9.82
CA ASN A 403 16.87 -32.14 -11.18
C ASN A 403 16.24 -30.97 -11.98
N GLN A 404 16.46 -29.73 -11.53
CA GLN A 404 15.84 -28.55 -12.13
C GLN A 404 16.90 -27.68 -12.87
N ASP A 405 16.44 -26.87 -13.83
CA ASP A 405 17.26 -25.82 -14.38
C ASP A 405 17.50 -24.73 -13.34
N THR A 406 18.63 -24.80 -12.68
CA THR A 406 18.99 -23.86 -11.61
C THR A 406 19.24 -22.43 -12.12
N THR A 407 19.46 -22.24 -13.42
CA THR A 407 19.69 -20.92 -14.01
C THR A 407 18.43 -20.06 -13.92
N GLU A 408 17.30 -20.60 -14.40
CA GLU A 408 16.01 -19.91 -14.32
C GLU A 408 15.55 -19.71 -12.87
N LEU A 409 15.71 -20.74 -12.03
CA LEU A 409 15.33 -20.65 -10.62
C LEU A 409 16.13 -19.58 -9.86
N ASN A 410 17.45 -19.49 -10.12
CA ASN A 410 18.28 -18.45 -9.51
C ASN A 410 17.94 -17.04 -10.02
N ALA A 411 17.63 -16.89 -11.31
CA ALA A 411 17.15 -15.63 -11.87
C ALA A 411 15.82 -15.18 -11.22
N ALA A 412 14.89 -16.12 -11.01
CA ALA A 412 13.64 -15.86 -10.28
C ALA A 412 13.91 -15.40 -8.83
N MET A 413 14.85 -16.04 -8.13
CA MET A 413 15.24 -15.62 -6.77
C MET A 413 15.77 -14.19 -6.74
N GLN A 414 16.60 -13.79 -7.70
CA GLN A 414 17.15 -12.44 -7.79
C GLN A 414 16.08 -11.37 -7.99
N GLN A 415 15.00 -11.70 -8.67
CA GLN A 415 13.86 -10.80 -8.91
C GLN A 415 12.84 -10.80 -7.75
N ALA A 416 12.82 -11.84 -6.93
CA ALA A 416 11.85 -12.01 -5.85
C ALA A 416 12.39 -11.64 -4.46
N ASN A 417 13.72 -11.61 -4.27
CA ASN A 417 14.34 -11.37 -2.97
C ASN A 417 15.01 -9.98 -2.93
N PRO A 418 14.35 -8.99 -2.33
CA PRO A 418 14.96 -7.67 -2.19
C PRO A 418 16.15 -7.73 -1.22
N VAL A 419 17.19 -6.98 -1.51
CA VAL A 419 18.31 -6.72 -0.60
C VAL A 419 17.89 -5.72 0.46
N TYR A 420 17.08 -4.72 0.06
CA TYR A 420 16.64 -3.63 0.91
C TYR A 420 15.11 -3.58 1.02
N ILE A 421 14.64 -3.34 2.23
CA ILE A 421 13.27 -2.98 2.57
C ILE A 421 13.29 -1.73 3.45
N LEU A 422 12.20 -0.98 3.49
CA LEU A 422 12.10 0.19 4.38
C LEU A 422 11.83 -0.25 5.82
N ARG A 423 12.88 -0.55 6.58
CA ARG A 423 12.76 -0.90 8.01
C ARG A 423 12.31 0.30 8.83
N ASN A 424 11.57 0.06 9.90
CA ASN A 424 11.04 1.14 10.74
C ASN A 424 12.14 2.05 11.30
N HIS A 425 13.29 1.52 11.69
CA HIS A 425 14.40 2.30 12.21
C HIS A 425 15.07 3.20 11.16
N MET A 426 15.11 2.77 9.89
CA MET A 426 15.62 3.59 8.79
C MET A 426 14.72 4.81 8.57
N ALA A 427 13.39 4.61 8.51
CA ALA A 427 12.42 5.70 8.41
C ALA A 427 12.51 6.64 9.62
N GLN A 428 12.67 6.11 10.84
CA GLN A 428 12.79 6.89 12.05
C GLN A 428 14.04 7.79 12.02
N LYS A 429 15.17 7.27 11.57
CA LYS A 429 16.41 8.04 11.42
C LYS A 429 16.27 9.18 10.41
N ALA A 430 15.63 8.91 9.27
CA ALA A 430 15.32 9.94 8.27
C ALA A 430 14.43 11.05 8.84
N ILE A 431 13.44 10.69 9.67
CA ILE A 431 12.56 11.64 10.36
C ILE A 431 13.34 12.53 11.33
N GLU A 432 14.20 11.94 12.16
CA GLU A 432 14.99 12.67 13.16
C GLU A 432 15.96 13.70 12.56
N LEU A 433 16.52 13.39 11.39
CA LEU A 433 17.36 14.34 10.65
C LEU A 433 16.49 15.41 9.97
N ALA A 434 15.37 15.03 9.38
CA ALA A 434 14.45 15.95 8.72
C ALA A 434 13.81 16.95 9.70
N GLU A 435 13.56 16.57 10.96
CA GLU A 435 13.11 17.46 12.04
C GLU A 435 14.14 18.57 12.34
N ARG A 436 15.41 18.34 11.98
CA ARG A 436 16.51 19.33 12.05
C ARG A 436 16.76 20.03 10.70
N ASN A 437 15.83 19.90 9.75
CA ASN A 437 15.91 20.41 8.38
C ASN A 437 17.06 19.79 7.54
N ASP A 438 17.44 18.54 7.85
CA ASP A 438 18.38 17.73 7.08
C ASP A 438 17.63 16.57 6.42
N PHE A 439 17.43 16.67 5.11
CA PHE A 439 16.72 15.67 4.29
C PHE A 439 17.66 14.68 3.59
N SER A 440 18.96 14.71 3.87
CA SER A 440 19.96 13.85 3.22
C SER A 440 19.68 12.36 3.37
N GLU A 441 19.15 11.93 4.52
CA GLU A 441 18.79 10.53 4.75
C GLU A 441 17.49 10.14 4.02
N VAL A 442 16.55 11.08 3.84
CA VAL A 442 15.37 10.84 2.99
C VAL A 442 15.80 10.60 1.55
N GLU A 443 16.68 11.45 1.01
CA GLU A 443 17.25 11.33 -0.34
C GLU A 443 18.00 10.00 -0.50
N ARG A 444 18.91 9.69 0.43
CA ARG A 444 19.68 8.44 0.42
C ARG A 444 18.75 7.20 0.42
N LEU A 445 17.75 7.16 1.30
CA LEU A 445 16.82 6.05 1.37
C LEU A 445 15.94 5.96 0.13
N PHE A 446 15.52 7.08 -0.42
CA PHE A 446 14.75 7.13 -1.66
C PHE A 446 15.56 6.48 -2.80
N ASP A 447 16.82 6.86 -2.98
CA ASP A 447 17.69 6.32 -4.00
C ASP A 447 18.03 4.84 -3.77
N LEU A 448 18.29 4.45 -2.52
CA LEU A 448 18.58 3.06 -2.14
C LEU A 448 17.40 2.14 -2.45
N LEU A 449 16.19 2.58 -2.12
CA LEU A 449 14.95 1.83 -2.30
C LEU A 449 14.42 1.86 -3.74
N SER A 450 14.99 2.69 -4.63
CA SER A 450 14.64 2.71 -6.06
C SER A 450 15.02 1.41 -6.79
N ARG A 451 16.05 0.69 -6.30
CA ARG A 451 16.52 -0.60 -6.85
C ARG A 451 16.71 -1.63 -5.74
N PRO A 452 15.63 -2.06 -5.10
CA PRO A 452 15.71 -2.84 -3.87
C PRO A 452 16.30 -4.24 -4.07
N PHE A 453 16.36 -4.75 -5.29
CA PHE A 453 16.88 -6.08 -5.63
C PHE A 453 18.39 -6.06 -5.99
N GLU A 454 18.98 -4.88 -6.14
CA GLU A 454 20.39 -4.70 -6.51
C GLU A 454 21.17 -4.11 -5.34
N ARG A 455 22.37 -4.67 -5.09
CA ARG A 455 23.23 -4.13 -4.04
C ARG A 455 23.87 -2.81 -4.46
N ASN A 456 23.70 -1.77 -3.65
CA ASN A 456 24.29 -0.45 -3.87
C ASN A 456 25.26 -0.09 -2.75
N VAL A 457 26.50 -0.57 -2.86
CA VAL A 457 27.56 -0.40 -1.86
C VAL A 457 27.91 1.07 -1.60
N ALA A 458 27.65 1.97 -2.56
CA ALA A 458 27.94 3.39 -2.39
C ALA A 458 26.95 4.10 -1.47
N LEU A 459 25.70 3.63 -1.42
CA LEU A 459 24.63 4.22 -0.61
C LEU A 459 24.31 3.41 0.65
N GLU A 460 24.60 2.09 0.66
CA GLU A 460 24.22 1.22 1.76
C GLU A 460 24.97 1.51 3.05
N LYS A 461 24.29 1.35 4.16
CA LYS A 461 24.87 1.29 5.51
C LYS A 461 24.64 -0.11 6.08
N ALA A 462 25.47 -0.52 7.04
CA ALA A 462 25.35 -1.84 7.66
C ALA A 462 23.93 -2.07 8.29
N GLU A 463 23.33 -1.02 8.82
CA GLU A 463 21.99 -1.02 9.41
C GLU A 463 20.86 -1.26 8.39
N ASP A 464 21.09 -1.02 7.09
CA ASP A 464 20.09 -1.27 6.05
C ASP A 464 19.90 -2.78 5.79
N LEU A 465 20.92 -3.57 6.09
CA LEU A 465 20.98 -5.02 5.84
C LEU A 465 20.64 -5.87 7.06
N ALA A 466 20.39 -5.28 8.21
CA ALA A 466 20.21 -6.04 9.44
C ALA A 466 18.95 -5.58 10.21
N PRO A 467 18.27 -6.49 10.92
CA PRO A 467 17.24 -6.10 11.88
C PRO A 467 17.87 -5.36 13.05
N LEU A 468 17.06 -4.57 13.76
CA LEU A 468 17.48 -3.99 15.03
C LEU A 468 18.03 -5.08 15.97
N PRO A 469 19.11 -4.80 16.72
CA PRO A 469 19.55 -5.66 17.81
C PRO A 469 18.40 -5.96 18.78
N THR A 470 18.42 -7.14 19.40
CA THR A 470 17.31 -7.60 20.27
C THR A 470 17.16 -6.80 21.55
N ASP A 471 18.17 -6.08 21.95
CA ASP A 471 18.22 -5.18 23.10
C ASP A 471 17.77 -3.74 22.78
N VAL A 472 17.56 -3.42 21.49
CA VAL A 472 17.04 -2.13 21.04
C VAL A 472 15.51 -2.23 20.88
N PRO A 473 14.75 -1.32 21.53
CA PRO A 473 13.29 -1.30 21.37
C PRO A 473 12.86 -1.08 19.92
N GLU A 474 11.84 -1.81 19.48
CA GLU A 474 11.21 -1.58 18.17
C GLU A 474 10.60 -0.18 18.11
N VAL A 475 10.67 0.46 16.93
CA VAL A 475 10.04 1.75 16.70
C VAL A 475 8.52 1.59 16.81
N MET A 476 7.93 2.31 17.77
CA MET A 476 6.48 2.29 17.95
C MET A 476 5.79 3.21 16.96
N VAL A 477 4.79 2.68 16.25
CA VAL A 477 3.92 3.44 15.35
C VAL A 477 2.46 3.23 15.73
N SER A 478 1.62 4.24 15.49
CA SER A 478 0.21 4.24 15.86
C SER A 478 -0.64 4.91 14.78
N CYS A 479 -1.96 4.84 14.89
CA CYS A 479 -2.87 5.53 13.96
C CYS A 479 -2.71 7.06 13.97
N SER A 480 -2.08 7.64 14.99
CA SER A 480 -1.71 9.06 15.05
C SER A 480 -0.39 9.38 14.35
N SER A 481 0.29 8.36 13.84
CA SER A 481 1.60 8.47 13.20
C SER A 481 1.51 9.08 11.80
#